data_43d4f60a595a0885e6f9dd5e81f82245
#
_entry.id   43d4f60a595a0885e6f9dd5e81f82245
#
_cell.length_a   1.000
_cell.length_b   1.000
_cell.length_c   1.000
_cell.angle_alpha   90.00
_cell.angle_beta   90.00
_cell.angle_gamma   90.00
#
_symmetry.space_group_name_H-M   'P 1'
#
loop_
_entity.id
_entity.type
_entity.pdbx_description
1 polymer ?
#
loop_
_entity_poly.entity_id
_entity_poly.type
_entity_poly.pdbx_seq_one_letter_code
_entity_poly.pdbx_strand_id
1 'polypeptide(L)'
;MSEDESGRYRAGRTALLATVAEAEPLVEHWRRRFDASAAAGVPAHVTVLFPFLDISLVNAAVVGDLATLIAGHDPFTVRFDECGRFPDVLYLAPAPDRPLRALTESIAARWPETPPYGGQFAEVIPHLTVAHGQPPRVLGEVEAELTHRLPATATISSVSLFVSDGQSWRHHTEFPMLGASGITSLRRPSSESIHNS
;
A
#
# COMPACT_ATOMS: atom_id res chain seq x y z
N MET A 1 2.96 -18.62 18.73
CA MET A 1 3.56 -18.15 17.46
C MET A 1 3.04 -19.11 16.42
N SER A 2 1.97 -18.72 15.71
CA SER A 2 1.35 -19.57 14.69
C SER A 2 2.19 -19.59 13.43
N GLU A 3 2.17 -20.70 12.68
CA GLU A 3 2.94 -20.88 11.43
C GLU A 3 2.65 -19.78 10.38
N ASP A 4 1.53 -19.07 10.50
CA ASP A 4 1.11 -17.98 9.62
C ASP A 4 1.94 -16.69 9.78
N GLU A 5 2.43 -16.39 10.98
CA GLU A 5 3.32 -15.22 11.19
C GLU A 5 4.74 -15.45 10.64
N SER A 6 5.26 -16.68 10.71
CA SER A 6 6.59 -17.02 10.17
C SER A 6 6.65 -16.91 8.64
N GLY A 7 5.52 -17.13 7.95
CA GLY A 7 5.42 -16.97 6.50
C GLY A 7 5.36 -15.51 6.03
N ARG A 8 4.87 -14.60 6.86
CA ARG A 8 4.63 -13.18 6.50
C ARG A 8 5.93 -12.41 6.25
N TYR A 9 7.00 -12.72 6.98
CA TYR A 9 8.32 -12.06 6.88
C TYR A 9 9.38 -12.87 6.17
N ARG A 10 9.00 -13.88 5.37
CA ARG A 10 9.98 -14.67 4.60
C ARG A 10 10.83 -13.74 3.71
N ALA A 11 12.15 -13.93 3.73
CA ALA A 11 13.07 -13.20 2.87
C ALA A 11 12.71 -13.37 1.37
N GLY A 12 12.78 -12.27 0.63
CA GLY A 12 12.39 -12.22 -0.77
C GLY A 12 10.91 -11.93 -1.02
N ARG A 13 10.05 -11.97 0.02
CA ARG A 13 8.63 -11.61 -0.13
C ARG A 13 8.47 -10.12 -0.41
N THR A 14 7.54 -9.77 -1.27
CA THR A 14 7.27 -8.38 -1.64
C THR A 14 5.83 -7.97 -1.37
N ALA A 15 5.62 -6.66 -1.21
CA ALA A 15 4.32 -6.01 -1.04
C ALA A 15 4.25 -4.72 -1.86
N LEU A 16 3.09 -4.44 -2.45
CA LEU A 16 2.77 -3.16 -3.08
C LEU A 16 1.91 -2.36 -2.13
N LEU A 17 2.41 -1.21 -1.69
CA LEU A 17 1.83 -0.38 -0.64
C LEU A 17 1.62 1.05 -1.12
N ALA A 18 0.44 1.62 -0.86
CA ALA A 18 0.21 3.05 -0.94
C ALA A 18 0.56 3.65 0.43
N THR A 19 1.70 4.33 0.53
CA THR A 19 2.14 4.96 1.77
C THR A 19 1.31 6.21 2.07
N VAL A 20 1.02 6.45 3.35
CA VAL A 20 0.13 7.52 3.83
C VAL A 20 0.89 8.35 4.87
N ALA A 21 1.85 9.16 4.40
CA ALA A 21 2.73 9.93 5.27
C ALA A 21 1.97 10.91 6.18
N GLU A 22 0.86 11.48 5.68
CA GLU A 22 0.03 12.43 6.45
C GLU A 22 -0.69 11.76 7.63
N ALA A 23 -0.91 10.45 7.58
CA ALA A 23 -1.48 9.71 8.70
C ALA A 23 -0.43 9.30 9.75
N GLU A 24 0.86 9.30 9.42
CA GLU A 24 1.91 8.85 10.33
C GLU A 24 1.85 9.53 11.71
N PRO A 25 1.74 10.86 11.84
CA PRO A 25 1.67 11.53 13.15
C PRO A 25 0.45 11.14 13.98
N LEU A 26 -0.61 10.63 13.33
CA LEU A 26 -1.82 10.18 13.99
C LEU A 26 -1.69 8.77 14.55
N VAL A 27 -1.04 7.86 13.80
CA VAL A 27 -1.07 6.41 14.06
C VAL A 27 0.27 5.82 14.52
N GLU A 28 1.40 6.52 14.33
CA GLU A 28 2.75 5.99 14.59
C GLU A 28 2.91 5.40 15.98
N HIS A 29 2.44 6.11 17.02
CA HIS A 29 2.55 5.67 18.40
C HIS A 29 1.90 4.31 18.62
N TRP A 30 0.70 4.11 18.08
CA TRP A 30 -0.04 2.88 18.22
C TRP A 30 0.51 1.78 17.33
N ARG A 31 0.86 2.10 16.10
CA ARG A 31 1.43 1.14 15.16
C ARG A 31 2.75 0.57 15.65
N ARG A 32 3.65 1.39 16.19
CA ARG A 32 4.91 0.90 16.77
C ARG A 32 4.69 -0.08 17.91
N ARG A 33 3.60 0.06 18.64
CA ARG A 33 3.29 -0.76 19.79
C ARG A 33 2.48 -2.01 19.46
N PHE A 34 1.60 -1.93 18.48
CA PHE A 34 0.56 -2.91 18.22
C PHE A 34 0.48 -3.42 16.79
N ASP A 35 1.38 -3.01 15.89
CA ASP A 35 1.43 -3.47 14.51
C ASP A 35 2.83 -3.99 14.19
N ALA A 36 2.95 -5.31 14.01
CA ALA A 36 4.22 -5.96 13.69
C ALA A 36 4.85 -5.44 12.39
N SER A 37 4.03 -4.98 11.43
CA SER A 37 4.56 -4.40 10.18
C SER A 37 5.29 -3.10 10.42
N ALA A 38 4.80 -2.24 11.33
CA ALA A 38 5.46 -1.00 11.72
C ALA A 38 6.77 -1.29 12.48
N ALA A 39 6.75 -2.28 13.38
CA ALA A 39 7.97 -2.73 14.07
C ALA A 39 9.02 -3.29 13.09
N ALA A 40 8.58 -3.86 11.97
CA ALA A 40 9.43 -4.35 10.90
C ALA A 40 9.83 -3.27 9.86
N GLY A 41 9.50 -2.00 10.08
CA GLY A 41 9.95 -0.87 9.27
C GLY A 41 8.98 -0.41 8.17
N VAL A 42 7.73 -0.90 8.15
CA VAL A 42 6.73 -0.43 7.19
C VAL A 42 6.04 0.83 7.71
N PRO A 43 6.07 1.96 6.98
CA PRO A 43 5.36 3.18 7.37
C PRO A 43 3.83 3.00 7.33
N ALA A 44 3.08 4.02 7.76
CA ALA A 44 1.64 4.05 7.60
C ALA A 44 1.27 3.87 6.13
N HIS A 45 0.39 2.92 5.82
CA HIS A 45 0.06 2.53 4.44
C HIS A 45 -1.31 1.90 4.33
N VAL A 46 -1.83 1.90 3.10
CA VAL A 46 -2.88 0.99 2.66
C VAL A 46 -2.24 -0.06 1.75
N THR A 47 -2.47 -1.34 2.03
CA THR A 47 -1.97 -2.42 1.18
C THR A 47 -2.74 -2.43 -0.15
N VAL A 48 -1.99 -2.30 -1.24
CA VAL A 48 -2.54 -2.42 -2.60
C VAL A 48 -2.56 -3.89 -3.02
N LEU A 49 -1.43 -4.59 -2.85
CA LEU A 49 -1.36 -6.03 -3.10
C LEU A 49 -0.30 -6.71 -2.23
N PHE A 50 -0.71 -7.77 -1.52
CA PHE A 50 0.18 -8.63 -0.74
C PHE A 50 -0.35 -10.07 -0.72
N PRO A 51 0.52 -11.09 -0.84
CA PRO A 51 1.90 -10.98 -1.32
C PRO A 51 1.93 -10.66 -2.83
N PHE A 52 2.97 -9.99 -3.28
CA PHE A 52 3.27 -9.85 -4.69
C PHE A 52 4.33 -10.90 -5.11
N LEU A 53 4.94 -10.77 -6.27
CA LEU A 53 5.98 -11.69 -6.77
C LEU A 53 7.20 -11.74 -5.82
N ASP A 54 7.83 -12.90 -5.68
CA ASP A 54 9.13 -12.97 -5.00
C ASP A 54 10.13 -12.03 -5.68
N ILE A 55 11.00 -11.39 -4.90
CA ILE A 55 11.96 -10.40 -5.44
C ILE A 55 12.84 -10.94 -6.56
N SER A 56 13.15 -12.24 -6.54
CA SER A 56 13.91 -12.90 -7.60
C SER A 56 13.20 -12.92 -8.97
N LEU A 57 11.87 -12.73 -8.98
CA LEU A 57 11.05 -12.65 -10.17
C LEU A 57 10.79 -11.20 -10.62
N VAL A 58 11.09 -10.21 -9.76
CA VAL A 58 10.91 -8.79 -10.05
C VAL A 58 12.07 -8.28 -10.89
N ASN A 59 11.98 -8.51 -12.19
CA ASN A 59 12.97 -8.06 -13.18
C ASN A 59 12.56 -6.71 -13.83
N ALA A 60 13.39 -6.19 -14.73
CA ALA A 60 13.14 -4.92 -15.40
C ALA A 60 11.80 -4.86 -16.17
N ALA A 61 11.33 -5.99 -16.71
CA ALA A 61 10.04 -6.05 -17.41
C ALA A 61 8.88 -5.90 -16.41
N VAL A 62 8.92 -6.60 -15.27
CA VAL A 62 7.92 -6.47 -14.21
C VAL A 62 7.89 -5.04 -13.67
N VAL A 63 9.06 -4.43 -13.43
CA VAL A 63 9.17 -3.03 -12.98
C VAL A 63 8.58 -2.07 -14.02
N GLY A 64 8.85 -2.27 -15.30
CA GLY A 64 8.30 -1.47 -16.39
C GLY A 64 6.79 -1.59 -16.54
N ASP A 65 6.25 -2.81 -16.40
CA ASP A 65 4.82 -3.07 -16.44
C ASP A 65 4.09 -2.42 -15.24
N LEU A 66 4.65 -2.54 -14.02
CA LEU A 66 4.14 -1.86 -12.82
C LEU A 66 4.14 -0.34 -13.00
N ALA A 67 5.26 0.22 -13.47
CA ALA A 67 5.37 1.66 -13.72
C ALA A 67 4.32 2.14 -14.73
N THR A 68 4.12 1.41 -15.82
CA THR A 68 3.13 1.76 -16.85
C THR A 68 1.70 1.68 -16.33
N LEU A 69 1.38 0.60 -15.59
CA LEU A 69 0.06 0.38 -15.05
C LEU A 69 -0.29 1.43 -14.00
N ILE A 70 0.61 1.68 -13.03
CA ILE A 70 0.36 2.63 -11.93
C ILE A 70 0.34 4.07 -12.46
N ALA A 71 1.20 4.43 -13.43
CA ALA A 71 1.17 5.74 -14.08
C ALA A 71 -0.17 6.04 -14.78
N GLY A 72 -0.93 5.01 -15.17
CA GLY A 72 -2.28 5.14 -15.75
C GLY A 72 -3.35 5.59 -14.77
N HIS A 73 -3.11 5.54 -13.48
CA HIS A 73 -4.04 6.00 -12.45
C HIS A 73 -3.77 7.46 -12.08
N ASP A 74 -4.85 8.22 -11.87
CA ASP A 74 -4.74 9.61 -11.38
C ASP A 74 -4.39 9.58 -9.88
N PRO A 75 -3.53 10.50 -9.38
CA PRO A 75 -3.43 10.76 -7.94
C PRO A 75 -4.80 11.10 -7.35
N PHE A 76 -5.07 10.67 -6.13
CA PHE A 76 -6.36 10.90 -5.49
C PHE A 76 -6.20 11.19 -4.00
N THR A 77 -7.19 11.90 -3.45
CA THR A 77 -7.26 12.18 -2.02
C THR A 77 -8.18 11.18 -1.35
N VAL A 78 -7.74 10.68 -0.20
CA VAL A 78 -8.56 9.88 0.73
C VAL A 78 -8.73 10.63 2.03
N ARG A 79 -9.88 10.41 2.67
CA ARG A 79 -10.20 10.89 3.99
C ARG A 79 -10.45 9.71 4.91
N PHE A 80 -9.94 9.78 6.10
CA PHE A 80 -10.16 8.82 7.17
C PHE A 80 -11.09 9.50 8.19
N ASP A 81 -12.37 9.18 8.15
CA ASP A 81 -13.38 9.78 9.02
C ASP A 81 -13.60 8.95 10.29
N GLU A 82 -13.37 7.64 10.19
CA GLU A 82 -13.70 6.70 11.25
C GLU A 82 -12.73 5.53 11.31
N CYS A 83 -12.73 4.86 12.45
CA CYS A 83 -12.09 3.56 12.62
C CYS A 83 -13.04 2.45 12.17
N GLY A 84 -12.44 1.40 11.56
CA GLY A 84 -13.11 0.13 11.28
C GLY A 84 -12.46 -1.00 12.07
N ARG A 85 -13.16 -2.15 12.14
CA ARG A 85 -12.67 -3.34 12.85
C ARG A 85 -12.84 -4.61 12.02
N PHE A 86 -11.80 -5.42 12.02
CA PHE A 86 -11.89 -6.87 11.81
C PHE A 86 -11.80 -7.56 13.19
N PRO A 87 -11.95 -8.88 13.31
CA PRO A 87 -11.98 -9.57 14.60
C PRO A 87 -10.87 -9.19 15.57
N ASP A 88 -9.64 -8.98 15.08
CA ASP A 88 -8.44 -8.67 15.87
C ASP A 88 -7.64 -7.47 15.34
N VAL A 89 -8.23 -6.66 14.44
CA VAL A 89 -7.59 -5.51 13.80
C VAL A 89 -8.42 -4.25 13.98
N LEU A 90 -7.76 -3.19 14.43
CA LEU A 90 -8.27 -1.82 14.34
C LEU A 90 -7.60 -1.12 13.17
N TYR A 91 -8.38 -0.47 12.33
CA TYR A 91 -7.87 0.22 11.14
C TYR A 91 -8.59 1.55 10.90
N LEU A 92 -7.98 2.42 10.11
CA LEU A 92 -8.64 3.60 9.54
C LEU A 92 -9.19 3.23 8.16
N ALA A 93 -10.47 3.56 7.92
CA ALA A 93 -11.17 3.32 6.66
C ALA A 93 -10.96 4.49 5.70
N PRO A 94 -10.29 4.30 4.54
CA PRO A 94 -10.13 5.37 3.54
C PRO A 94 -11.44 5.60 2.77
N ALA A 95 -11.83 6.86 2.60
CA ALA A 95 -12.97 7.26 1.79
C ALA A 95 -12.56 8.36 0.78
N PRO A 96 -12.85 8.21 -0.52
CA PRO A 96 -13.39 7.02 -1.17
C PRO A 96 -12.36 5.89 -1.28
N ASP A 97 -12.78 4.63 -1.16
CA ASP A 97 -11.92 3.44 -1.30
C ASP A 97 -11.81 2.93 -2.76
N ARG A 98 -12.72 3.38 -3.64
CA ARG A 98 -12.81 2.93 -5.04
C ARG A 98 -11.49 3.05 -5.82
N PRO A 99 -10.71 4.14 -5.73
CA PRO A 99 -9.43 4.23 -6.44
C PRO A 99 -8.41 3.19 -5.96
N LEU A 100 -8.38 2.88 -4.66
CA LEU A 100 -7.52 1.84 -4.09
C LEU A 100 -7.94 0.45 -4.58
N ARG A 101 -9.24 0.15 -4.63
CA ARG A 101 -9.76 -1.10 -5.19
C ARG A 101 -9.38 -1.24 -6.66
N ALA A 102 -9.55 -0.18 -7.45
CA ALA A 102 -9.17 -0.18 -8.87
C ALA A 102 -7.67 -0.45 -9.10
N LEU A 103 -6.79 0.08 -8.24
CA LEU A 103 -5.36 -0.26 -8.24
C LEU A 103 -5.12 -1.75 -7.97
N THR A 104 -5.73 -2.28 -6.92
CA THR A 104 -5.61 -3.70 -6.57
C THR A 104 -6.11 -4.59 -7.71
N GLU A 105 -7.29 -4.30 -8.25
CA GLU A 105 -7.89 -5.06 -9.35
C GLU A 105 -7.03 -5.04 -10.61
N SER A 106 -6.51 -3.88 -11.00
CA SER A 106 -5.68 -3.74 -12.21
C SER A 106 -4.35 -4.49 -12.07
N ILE A 107 -3.72 -4.46 -10.89
CA ILE A 107 -2.48 -5.19 -10.63
C ILE A 107 -2.75 -6.69 -10.56
N ALA A 108 -3.78 -7.13 -9.85
CA ALA A 108 -4.14 -8.53 -9.74
C ALA A 108 -4.56 -9.13 -11.11
N ALA A 109 -5.22 -8.34 -11.98
CA ALA A 109 -5.53 -8.77 -13.34
C ALA A 109 -4.27 -8.97 -14.21
N ARG A 110 -3.21 -8.18 -13.99
CA ARG A 110 -1.93 -8.32 -14.72
C ARG A 110 -1.10 -9.49 -14.21
N TRP A 111 -1.18 -9.80 -12.92
CA TRP A 111 -0.49 -10.93 -12.25
C TRP A 111 -1.48 -11.81 -11.51
N PRO A 112 -2.29 -12.62 -12.22
CA PRO A 112 -3.32 -13.47 -11.61
C PRO A 112 -2.76 -14.56 -10.70
N GLU A 113 -1.46 -14.87 -10.80
CA GLU A 113 -0.75 -15.77 -9.92
C GLU A 113 -0.48 -15.19 -8.52
N THR A 114 -0.73 -13.88 -8.32
CA THR A 114 -0.56 -13.19 -7.03
C THR A 114 -1.90 -12.62 -6.55
N PRO A 115 -2.90 -13.46 -6.26
CA PRO A 115 -4.17 -12.94 -5.77
C PRO A 115 -3.99 -12.23 -4.43
N PRO A 116 -4.72 -11.12 -4.18
CA PRO A 116 -4.64 -10.40 -2.91
C PRO A 116 -4.83 -11.34 -1.72
N TYR A 117 -3.93 -11.24 -0.73
CA TYR A 117 -3.89 -12.09 0.47
C TYR A 117 -3.90 -13.62 0.16
N GLY A 118 -3.29 -14.00 -0.98
CA GLY A 118 -3.28 -15.40 -1.42
C GLY A 118 -4.66 -15.97 -1.76
N GLY A 119 -5.63 -15.12 -2.05
CA GLY A 119 -7.01 -15.53 -2.35
C GLY A 119 -7.83 -15.94 -1.13
N GLN A 120 -7.39 -15.62 0.09
CA GLN A 120 -8.07 -16.00 1.33
C GLN A 120 -9.40 -15.27 1.57
N PHE A 121 -9.59 -14.10 0.93
CA PHE A 121 -10.79 -13.28 1.13
C PHE A 121 -11.56 -13.11 -0.17
N ALA A 122 -12.89 -13.20 -0.08
CA ALA A 122 -13.77 -12.98 -1.22
C ALA A 122 -13.81 -11.50 -1.66
N GLU A 123 -13.56 -10.58 -0.72
CA GLU A 123 -13.50 -9.15 -0.95
C GLU A 123 -12.29 -8.55 -0.24
N VAL A 124 -11.59 -7.65 -0.92
CA VAL A 124 -10.49 -6.87 -0.35
C VAL A 124 -11.03 -5.51 0.09
N ILE A 125 -10.95 -5.23 1.38
CA ILE A 125 -11.34 -3.95 1.96
C ILE A 125 -10.07 -3.13 2.17
N PRO A 126 -9.87 -2.02 1.43
CA PRO A 126 -8.74 -1.12 1.67
C PRO A 126 -8.77 -0.57 3.09
N HIS A 127 -7.65 -0.65 3.80
CA HIS A 127 -7.56 -0.21 5.19
C HIS A 127 -6.13 0.16 5.56
N LEU A 128 -5.98 1.11 6.50
CA LEU A 128 -4.73 1.44 7.15
C LEU A 128 -4.75 0.84 8.55
N THR A 129 -3.98 -0.23 8.77
CA THR A 129 -3.90 -0.90 10.07
C THR A 129 -3.27 -0.01 11.12
N VAL A 130 -3.92 0.10 12.28
CA VAL A 130 -3.42 0.82 13.45
C VAL A 130 -2.94 -0.13 14.54
N ALA A 131 -3.72 -1.19 14.81
CA ALA A 131 -3.38 -2.20 15.81
C ALA A 131 -3.85 -3.58 15.34
N HIS A 132 -3.07 -4.61 15.61
CA HIS A 132 -3.35 -6.00 15.23
C HIS A 132 -3.04 -6.96 16.39
N GLY A 133 -3.87 -8.01 16.53
CA GLY A 133 -3.65 -9.08 17.52
C GLY A 133 -3.82 -8.62 18.97
N GLN A 134 -4.57 -7.54 19.22
CA GLN A 134 -4.78 -6.99 20.54
C GLN A 134 -6.15 -7.37 21.11
N PRO A 135 -6.27 -7.53 22.44
CA PRO A 135 -7.57 -7.75 23.07
C PRO A 135 -8.57 -6.64 22.75
N PRO A 136 -9.87 -6.93 22.68
CA PRO A 136 -10.93 -5.95 22.32
C PRO A 136 -10.92 -4.68 23.19
N ARG A 137 -10.53 -4.80 24.47
CA ARG A 137 -10.38 -3.65 25.37
C ARG A 137 -9.30 -2.70 24.89
N VAL A 138 -8.13 -3.21 24.50
CA VAL A 138 -7.00 -2.40 24.02
C VAL A 138 -7.38 -1.72 22.71
N LEU A 139 -8.01 -2.46 21.77
CA LEU A 139 -8.51 -1.87 20.53
C LEU A 139 -9.52 -0.74 20.81
N GLY A 140 -10.39 -0.90 21.83
CA GLY A 140 -11.35 0.13 22.24
C GLY A 140 -10.69 1.40 22.80
N GLU A 141 -9.63 1.25 23.60
CA GLU A 141 -8.86 2.38 24.14
C GLU A 141 -8.18 3.17 22.99
N VAL A 142 -7.54 2.47 22.05
CA VAL A 142 -6.91 3.07 20.87
C VAL A 142 -7.92 3.79 19.98
N GLU A 143 -9.07 3.16 19.71
CA GLU A 143 -10.13 3.74 18.89
C GLU A 143 -10.70 5.03 19.50
N ALA A 144 -10.96 5.01 20.83
CA ALA A 144 -11.49 6.18 21.52
C ALA A 144 -10.55 7.38 21.41
N GLU A 145 -9.22 7.15 21.52
CA GLU A 145 -8.24 8.22 21.36
C GLU A 145 -8.15 8.73 19.92
N LEU A 146 -8.13 7.82 18.94
CA LEU A 146 -8.07 8.20 17.52
C LEU A 146 -9.29 8.98 17.07
N THR A 147 -10.49 8.59 17.52
CA THR A 147 -11.74 9.24 17.14
C THR A 147 -11.73 10.76 17.44
N HIS A 148 -11.07 11.19 18.51
CA HIS A 148 -10.94 12.63 18.83
C HIS A 148 -9.98 13.39 17.92
N ARG A 149 -9.15 12.67 17.15
CA ARG A 149 -8.15 13.25 16.26
C ARG A 149 -8.52 13.13 14.78
N LEU A 150 -9.59 12.43 14.48
CA LEU A 150 -10.16 12.32 13.14
C LEU A 150 -11.05 13.54 12.86
N PRO A 151 -11.27 13.94 11.60
CA PRO A 151 -10.78 13.27 10.39
C PRO A 151 -9.33 13.58 10.04
N ALA A 152 -8.70 12.67 9.31
CA ALA A 152 -7.41 12.89 8.66
C ALA A 152 -7.58 12.79 7.14
N THR A 153 -6.77 13.55 6.39
CA THR A 153 -6.81 13.55 4.92
C THR A 153 -5.40 13.31 4.39
N ALA A 154 -5.30 12.51 3.34
CA ALA A 154 -4.02 12.21 2.70
C ALA A 154 -4.18 12.15 1.18
N THR A 155 -3.08 12.41 0.46
CA THR A 155 -3.01 12.28 -0.99
C THR A 155 -2.20 11.04 -1.34
N ILE A 156 -2.81 10.11 -2.07
CA ILE A 156 -2.15 8.94 -2.64
C ILE A 156 -1.70 9.30 -4.04
N SER A 157 -0.39 9.41 -4.25
CA SER A 157 0.22 9.80 -5.53
C SER A 157 1.22 8.77 -6.06
N SER A 158 1.46 7.69 -5.31
CA SER A 158 2.38 6.63 -5.72
C SER A 158 2.03 5.30 -5.04
N VAL A 159 2.57 4.22 -5.61
CA VAL A 159 2.62 2.89 -5.00
C VAL A 159 4.08 2.49 -4.84
N SER A 160 4.45 2.01 -3.68
CA SER A 160 5.81 1.55 -3.38
C SER A 160 5.88 0.03 -3.29
N LEU A 161 6.93 -0.53 -3.89
CA LEU A 161 7.32 -1.92 -3.70
C LEU A 161 8.21 -2.02 -2.47
N PHE A 162 7.81 -2.84 -1.52
CA PHE A 162 8.60 -3.20 -0.35
C PHE A 162 9.07 -4.63 -0.45
N VAL A 163 10.23 -4.92 0.12
CA VAL A 163 10.86 -6.25 0.14
C VAL A 163 11.22 -6.63 1.56
N SER A 164 10.89 -7.85 1.94
CA SER A 164 11.30 -8.43 3.23
C SER A 164 12.68 -9.09 3.11
N ASP A 165 13.54 -8.86 4.09
CA ASP A 165 14.81 -9.58 4.27
C ASP A 165 14.68 -10.79 5.23
N GLY A 166 13.46 -11.07 5.69
CA GLY A 166 13.14 -12.11 6.66
C GLY A 166 12.97 -11.59 8.10
N GLN A 167 13.36 -10.35 8.38
CA GLN A 167 13.22 -9.69 9.67
C GLN A 167 12.58 -8.32 9.57
N SER A 168 12.94 -7.58 8.52
CA SER A 168 12.46 -6.21 8.26
C SER A 168 11.98 -6.06 6.82
N TRP A 169 11.18 -5.01 6.60
CA TRP A 169 10.75 -4.58 5.29
C TRP A 169 11.51 -3.33 4.88
N ARG A 170 11.97 -3.31 3.62
CA ARG A 170 12.69 -2.17 3.05
C ARG A 170 11.99 -1.68 1.80
N HIS A 171 11.92 -0.38 1.67
CA HIS A 171 11.51 0.26 0.42
C HIS A 171 12.48 -0.15 -0.70
N HIS A 172 11.93 -0.60 -1.84
CA HIS A 172 12.71 -1.03 -2.99
C HIS A 172 12.56 -0.07 -4.18
N THR A 173 11.34 0.22 -4.59
CA THR A 173 11.05 1.09 -5.74
C THR A 173 9.69 1.78 -5.54
N GLU A 174 9.59 3.02 -5.99
CA GLU A 174 8.36 3.79 -6.00
C GLU A 174 7.87 4.00 -7.44
N PHE A 175 6.55 3.89 -7.63
CA PHE A 175 5.87 4.06 -8.91
C PHE A 175 4.88 5.22 -8.79
N PRO A 176 5.15 6.38 -9.46
CA PRO A 176 4.26 7.52 -9.40
C PRO A 176 2.98 7.29 -10.23
N MET A 177 1.88 7.83 -9.75
CA MET A 177 0.63 7.98 -10.50
C MET A 177 0.70 9.29 -11.31
N LEU A 178 0.44 9.23 -12.61
CA LEU A 178 0.56 10.41 -13.49
C LEU A 178 -0.78 10.78 -14.14
N GLY A 179 -1.74 9.85 -14.16
CA GLY A 179 -3.01 10.00 -14.86
C GLY A 179 -2.89 10.00 -16.38
N ALA A 180 -4.02 10.06 -17.04
CA ALA A 180 -4.07 10.04 -18.51
C ALA A 180 -3.28 11.18 -19.17
N SER A 181 -3.21 12.35 -18.53
CA SER A 181 -2.48 13.52 -19.04
C SER A 181 -0.95 13.37 -18.93
N GLY A 182 -0.46 12.68 -17.89
CA GLY A 182 0.98 12.49 -17.66
C GLY A 182 1.62 11.49 -18.61
N ILE A 183 0.89 10.44 -19.01
CA ILE A 183 1.37 9.42 -19.95
C ILE A 183 1.64 10.04 -21.32
N THR A 184 0.84 11.00 -21.75
CA THR A 184 1.01 11.68 -23.05
C THR A 184 2.32 12.47 -23.11
N SER A 185 2.78 13.02 -21.97
CA SER A 185 4.04 13.77 -21.86
C SER A 185 5.27 12.87 -22.00
N LEU A 186 5.21 11.63 -21.51
CA LEU A 186 6.32 10.65 -21.59
C LEU A 186 6.50 10.08 -23.02
N ARG A 187 5.50 10.18 -23.89
CA ARG A 187 5.51 9.65 -25.26
C ARG A 187 5.95 10.65 -26.34
N ARG A 188 6.26 11.91 -25.98
CA ARG A 188 6.81 12.87 -26.96
C ARG A 188 8.33 12.65 -27.09
N PRO A 189 8.85 12.11 -28.22
CA PRO A 189 10.26 12.23 -28.54
C PRO A 189 10.55 13.71 -28.77
N SER A 190 11.63 14.21 -28.19
CA SER A 190 12.17 15.53 -28.49
C SER A 190 12.49 15.58 -29.99
N SER A 191 11.67 16.27 -30.78
CA SER A 191 12.03 16.62 -32.13
C SER A 191 13.10 17.71 -32.06
N GLU A 192 14.35 17.31 -32.02
CA GLU A 192 15.47 18.19 -32.28
C GLU A 192 15.36 18.65 -33.76
N SER A 193 15.05 19.91 -33.89
CA SER A 193 15.14 20.63 -35.17
C SER A 193 16.62 20.69 -35.58
N ILE A 194 16.98 19.83 -36.54
CA ILE A 194 18.23 20.00 -37.26
C ILE A 194 17.99 21.16 -38.21
N HIS A 195 18.40 22.38 -37.82
CA HIS A 195 18.60 23.48 -38.74
C HIS A 195 19.98 23.32 -39.36
N ASN A 196 19.98 22.89 -40.59
CA ASN A 196 21.15 22.89 -41.44
C ASN A 196 21.22 24.27 -42.12
N SER A 197 22.31 24.99 -41.95
CA SER A 197 22.75 26.09 -42.78
C SER A 197 24.22 25.90 -43.10
#